data_1e330a7066d8ce0e27c41d5d99b2fb6b
#
_entry.id   1e330a7066d8ce0e27c41d5d99b2fb6b
#
_cell.length_a   1.000
_cell.length_b   1.000
_cell.length_c   1.000
_cell.angle_alpha   90.00
_cell.angle_beta   90.00
_cell.angle_gamma   90.00
#
_symmetry.space_group_name_H-M   'P 1'
#
loop_
_entity.id
_entity.type
_entity.pdbx_description
1 polymer ?
#
loop_
_entity_poly.entity_id
_entity_poly.type
_entity_poly.pdbx_seq_one_letter_code
_entity_poly.pdbx_strand_id
1 'polypeptide(L)'
;MVQPLLSRLSGPALQAANIALVLVLLAASASASKVRKVPPNPPPPDLLLEGGRRLSYERSFSSEREVRGKPGFWTKLVNVIAGEAETRGLVRPYSIAVDSRGRAIVTDPGAGGVHIFDFPRNKYKFIERQEKSKDPMLAPQCVALDAQDNIYVTDSEAGKIFVFNAEGKYQRALGSLRGGEGYFKRPTGIAVDSTAQRIYITDTLRNKIVVLDFAGRVIQTIGQRGAGNGEFNYPTELLLRGQDLAVVDAMNFRVQFLDRSGVVRNSIGRNGDSSGDMFRPKGIAMDSEGHYYVVDGLWGVVQVFDREGRLLYYFGKRGTAAGDFQLPTGLFIDRDDRVFVVDSFNRRIQVFRYFGLRTSGGTQ
;
A
#
# COMPACT_ATOMS: atom_id res chain seq x y z
N MET A 1 19.23 -29.20 72.16
CA MET A 1 20.05 -30.19 71.46
C MET A 1 19.13 -31.06 70.61
N VAL A 2 18.78 -30.68 69.39
CA VAL A 2 18.18 -31.57 68.37
C VAL A 2 18.69 -31.04 67.02
N GLN A 3 19.60 -31.76 66.41
CA GLN A 3 20.01 -31.52 65.03
C GLN A 3 19.04 -32.21 64.05
N PRO A 4 18.73 -31.64 62.93
CA PRO A 4 17.87 -32.28 61.92
C PRO A 4 18.68 -33.18 60.97
N LEU A 5 18.15 -34.37 60.78
CA LEU A 5 18.49 -35.28 59.70
C LEU A 5 17.98 -34.73 58.37
N LEU A 6 18.84 -34.17 57.58
CA LEU A 6 18.58 -33.91 56.15
C LEU A 6 19.89 -34.04 55.36
N SER A 7 20.31 -35.28 55.18
CA SER A 7 21.33 -35.61 54.18
C SER A 7 21.17 -37.05 53.78
N ARG A 8 20.61 -37.28 52.59
CA ARG A 8 20.81 -38.42 51.69
C ARG A 8 19.54 -38.66 50.81
N LEU A 9 19.44 -37.92 49.73
CA LEU A 9 18.73 -38.35 48.55
C LEU A 9 19.37 -37.63 47.35
N SER A 10 20.53 -38.13 46.94
CA SER A 10 21.15 -37.80 45.66
C SER A 10 21.39 -39.13 44.95
N GLY A 11 20.41 -39.53 44.18
CA GLY A 11 20.48 -40.77 43.39
C GLY A 11 19.78 -40.60 42.02
N PRO A 12 20.12 -41.48 41.06
CA PRO A 12 19.53 -41.42 39.70
C PRO A 12 18.01 -41.48 39.66
N ALA A 13 17.35 -41.95 40.72
CA ALA A 13 15.89 -41.97 40.85
C ALA A 13 15.28 -40.57 40.97
N LEU A 14 15.97 -39.62 41.59
CA LEU A 14 15.47 -38.23 41.70
C LEU A 14 15.59 -37.47 40.40
N GLN A 15 16.62 -37.77 39.59
CA GLN A 15 16.74 -37.20 38.22
C GLN A 15 15.67 -37.77 37.28
N ALA A 16 15.39 -39.04 37.39
CA ALA A 16 14.32 -39.68 36.59
C ALA A 16 12.92 -39.16 36.95
N ALA A 17 12.67 -38.90 38.27
CA ALA A 17 11.40 -38.32 38.71
C ALA A 17 11.24 -36.87 38.25
N ASN A 18 12.30 -36.05 38.25
CA ASN A 18 12.27 -34.67 37.76
C ASN A 18 12.09 -34.62 36.24
N ILE A 19 12.70 -35.52 35.47
CA ILE A 19 12.49 -35.62 34.02
C ILE A 19 11.06 -36.06 33.70
N ALA A 20 10.51 -37.04 34.45
CA ALA A 20 9.13 -37.47 34.28
C ALA A 20 8.13 -36.35 34.64
N LEU A 21 8.39 -35.54 35.68
CA LEU A 21 7.56 -34.43 36.05
C LEU A 21 7.56 -33.30 35.01
N VAL A 22 8.74 -33.00 34.43
CA VAL A 22 8.87 -32.03 33.32
C VAL A 22 8.16 -32.52 32.05
N LEU A 23 8.22 -33.80 31.74
CA LEU A 23 7.50 -34.40 30.60
C LEU A 23 5.98 -34.39 30.83
N VAL A 24 5.50 -34.61 32.05
CA VAL A 24 4.09 -34.54 32.40
C VAL A 24 3.58 -33.09 32.36
N LEU A 25 4.38 -32.14 32.82
CA LEU A 25 4.04 -30.72 32.74
C LEU A 25 4.05 -30.23 31.27
N LEU A 26 4.95 -30.71 30.43
CA LEU A 26 4.96 -30.43 28.99
C LEU A 26 3.75 -31.10 28.28
N ALA A 27 3.33 -32.31 28.70
CA ALA A 27 2.14 -32.96 28.16
C ALA A 27 0.84 -32.27 28.63
N ALA A 28 0.78 -31.76 29.86
CA ALA A 28 -0.36 -31.02 30.37
C ALA A 28 -0.54 -29.64 29.72
N SER A 29 0.58 -28.97 29.35
CA SER A 29 0.53 -27.72 28.59
C SER A 29 0.13 -27.91 27.13
N ALA A 30 0.26 -29.12 26.57
CA ALA A 30 -0.22 -29.46 25.23
C ALA A 30 -1.75 -29.65 25.13
N SER A 31 -2.46 -29.71 26.27
CA SER A 31 -3.93 -29.72 26.34
C SER A 31 -4.56 -28.32 26.43
N ALA A 32 -3.76 -27.25 26.34
CA ALA A 32 -4.27 -25.89 26.22
C ALA A 32 -5.08 -25.76 24.94
N SER A 33 -6.37 -25.70 25.10
CA SER A 33 -7.45 -25.37 24.17
C SER A 33 -7.01 -25.23 22.71
N LYS A 34 -7.35 -26.21 21.86
CA LYS A 34 -7.45 -26.02 20.43
C LYS A 34 -8.40 -24.82 20.22
N VAL A 35 -7.83 -23.63 20.11
CA VAL A 35 -8.57 -22.48 19.58
C VAL A 35 -9.15 -22.98 18.26
N ARG A 36 -10.45 -23.12 18.21
CA ARG A 36 -11.16 -23.51 17.00
C ARG A 36 -10.76 -22.47 15.96
N LYS A 37 -9.91 -22.84 15.02
CA LYS A 37 -9.60 -21.97 13.86
C LYS A 37 -10.94 -21.75 13.20
N VAL A 38 -11.48 -20.55 13.36
CA VAL A 38 -12.61 -20.11 12.53
C VAL A 38 -12.15 -20.29 11.09
N PRO A 39 -12.88 -21.07 10.28
CA PRO A 39 -12.50 -21.21 8.89
C PRO A 39 -12.41 -19.82 8.26
N PRO A 40 -11.42 -19.54 7.41
CA PRO A 40 -11.36 -18.25 6.74
C PRO A 40 -12.68 -18.05 5.99
N ASN A 41 -13.25 -16.84 6.12
CA ASN A 41 -14.42 -16.49 5.35
C ASN A 41 -14.17 -16.81 3.87
N PRO A 42 -15.13 -17.40 3.17
CA PRO A 42 -14.97 -17.64 1.75
C PRO A 42 -14.66 -16.32 1.03
N PRO A 43 -13.87 -16.35 -0.05
CA PRO A 43 -13.65 -15.16 -0.86
C PRO A 43 -15.01 -14.60 -1.35
N PRO A 44 -15.12 -13.29 -1.58
CA PRO A 44 -16.33 -12.71 -2.14
C PRO A 44 -16.59 -13.34 -3.52
N PRO A 45 -17.86 -13.47 -3.93
CA PRO A 45 -18.20 -13.92 -5.27
C PRO A 45 -17.68 -12.91 -6.31
N ASP A 46 -17.47 -13.40 -7.53
CA ASP A 46 -17.17 -12.54 -8.65
C ASP A 46 -18.27 -11.50 -8.86
N LEU A 47 -17.89 -10.26 -9.07
CA LEU A 47 -18.81 -9.22 -9.51
C LEU A 47 -18.95 -9.29 -11.02
N LEU A 48 -20.11 -9.76 -11.48
CA LEU A 48 -20.45 -9.82 -12.90
C LEU A 48 -20.92 -8.46 -13.38
N LEU A 49 -20.34 -7.96 -14.46
CA LEU A 49 -20.56 -6.65 -15.02
C LEU A 49 -21.19 -6.76 -16.41
N GLU A 50 -21.72 -5.65 -16.91
CA GLU A 50 -22.30 -5.60 -18.26
C GLU A 50 -21.29 -6.00 -19.34
N GLY A 51 -21.79 -6.60 -20.42
CA GLY A 51 -20.99 -7.03 -21.57
C GLY A 51 -20.08 -8.24 -21.30
N GLY A 52 -20.33 -9.01 -20.23
CA GLY A 52 -19.52 -10.17 -19.88
C GLY A 52 -18.21 -9.85 -19.18
N ARG A 53 -18.02 -8.62 -18.74
CA ARG A 53 -16.92 -8.18 -17.87
C ARG A 53 -17.11 -8.74 -16.47
N ARG A 54 -16.04 -8.85 -15.71
CA ARG A 54 -16.12 -9.23 -14.30
C ARG A 54 -14.95 -8.69 -13.51
N LEU A 55 -15.16 -8.53 -12.21
CA LEU A 55 -14.12 -8.26 -11.22
C LEU A 55 -14.08 -9.43 -10.23
N SER A 56 -12.93 -10.08 -10.11
CA SER A 56 -12.71 -11.23 -9.23
C SER A 56 -11.72 -10.89 -8.12
N TYR A 57 -12.00 -11.35 -6.90
CA TYR A 57 -11.03 -11.28 -5.82
C TYR A 57 -9.97 -12.37 -6.02
N GLU A 58 -8.68 -12.01 -5.99
CA GLU A 58 -7.59 -12.99 -6.12
C GLU A 58 -7.01 -13.39 -4.76
N ARG A 59 -6.59 -12.39 -3.96
CA ARG A 59 -5.92 -12.64 -2.69
C ARG A 59 -5.79 -11.37 -1.85
N SER A 60 -5.27 -11.54 -0.63
CA SER A 60 -4.69 -10.45 0.15
C SER A 60 -3.31 -10.84 0.67
N PHE A 61 -2.52 -9.83 1.05
CA PHE A 61 -1.25 -10.03 1.75
C PHE A 61 -1.00 -8.90 2.74
N SER A 62 -0.28 -9.22 3.82
CA SER A 62 -0.07 -8.34 4.95
C SER A 62 1.34 -8.42 5.54
N SER A 63 2.11 -9.44 5.22
CA SER A 63 3.41 -9.69 5.86
C SER A 63 4.41 -10.40 4.94
N GLU A 64 5.67 -10.40 5.33
CA GLU A 64 6.72 -11.13 4.63
C GLU A 64 6.49 -12.65 4.57
N ARG A 65 5.65 -13.20 5.47
CA ARG A 65 5.34 -14.64 5.49
C ARG A 65 4.63 -15.09 4.22
N GLU A 66 3.76 -14.25 3.65
CA GLU A 66 3.06 -14.57 2.41
C GLU A 66 3.98 -14.60 1.19
N VAL A 67 5.15 -13.97 1.28
CA VAL A 67 6.16 -13.97 0.21
C VAL A 67 7.12 -15.12 0.35
N ARG A 68 7.62 -15.38 1.58
CA ARG A 68 8.67 -16.39 1.82
C ARG A 68 8.18 -17.84 1.76
N GLY A 69 6.86 -18.05 1.67
CA GLY A 69 6.27 -19.38 1.69
C GLY A 69 6.35 -20.07 3.06
N LYS A 70 5.94 -21.34 3.11
CA LYS A 70 5.98 -22.12 4.36
C LYS A 70 7.43 -22.45 4.71
N PRO A 71 7.88 -22.20 5.96
CA PRO A 71 9.23 -22.55 6.39
C PRO A 71 9.46 -24.07 6.29
N GLY A 72 10.63 -24.47 5.79
CA GLY A 72 11.05 -25.86 5.72
C GLY A 72 11.17 -26.49 7.11
N PHE A 73 11.28 -27.84 7.14
CA PHE A 73 11.37 -28.60 8.39
C PHE A 73 12.48 -28.09 9.34
N TRP A 74 13.67 -27.83 8.81
CA TRP A 74 14.82 -27.34 9.60
C TRP A 74 14.60 -25.92 10.16
N THR A 75 13.97 -25.04 9.41
CA THR A 75 13.60 -23.69 9.87
C THR A 75 12.58 -23.77 11.00
N LYS A 76 11.62 -24.70 10.93
CA LYS A 76 10.67 -24.94 12.02
C LYS A 76 11.35 -25.43 13.28
N LEU A 77 12.33 -26.33 13.16
CA LEU A 77 13.08 -26.85 14.30
C LEU A 77 13.91 -25.75 14.97
N VAL A 78 14.58 -24.91 14.19
CA VAL A 78 15.35 -23.77 14.70
C VAL A 78 14.42 -22.75 15.38
N ASN A 79 13.26 -22.47 14.80
CA ASN A 79 12.28 -21.52 15.38
C ASN A 79 11.69 -22.04 16.71
N VAL A 80 11.58 -23.35 16.89
CA VAL A 80 11.14 -23.96 18.16
C VAL A 80 12.21 -23.77 19.25
N ILE A 81 13.49 -23.83 18.90
CA ILE A 81 14.62 -23.76 19.87
C ILE A 81 15.01 -22.30 20.15
N ALA A 82 15.04 -21.44 19.12
CA ALA A 82 15.52 -20.07 19.19
C ALA A 82 14.42 -19.01 19.34
N GLY A 83 13.14 -19.42 19.33
CA GLY A 83 11.98 -18.53 19.22
C GLY A 83 11.70 -18.16 17.76
N GLU A 84 10.42 -17.90 17.44
CA GLU A 84 10.06 -17.39 16.11
C GLU A 84 10.64 -15.98 15.94
N ALA A 85 11.41 -15.76 14.88
CA ALA A 85 11.84 -14.41 14.51
C ALA A 85 10.60 -13.54 14.28
N GLU A 86 10.61 -12.33 14.83
CA GLU A 86 9.53 -11.36 14.59
C GLU A 86 9.36 -11.16 13.08
N THR A 87 8.16 -11.44 12.61
CA THR A 87 7.80 -11.32 11.19
C THR A 87 7.37 -9.89 10.93
N ARG A 88 8.01 -9.20 10.00
CA ARG A 88 7.56 -7.86 9.60
C ARG A 88 6.26 -7.95 8.82
N GLY A 89 5.28 -7.16 9.25
CA GLY A 89 3.99 -7.00 8.61
C GLY A 89 3.67 -5.53 8.36
N LEU A 90 2.62 -5.31 7.58
CA LEU A 90 2.04 -3.99 7.38
C LEU A 90 1.43 -3.49 8.69
N VAL A 91 1.69 -2.23 9.02
CA VAL A 91 1.19 -1.57 10.23
C VAL A 91 0.08 -0.58 9.90
N ARG A 92 0.35 0.31 8.95
CA ARG A 92 -0.59 1.31 8.45
C ARG A 92 -0.21 1.70 7.02
N PRO A 93 -0.32 0.75 6.07
CA PRO A 93 0.08 1.00 4.69
C PRO A 93 -0.73 2.14 4.08
N TYR A 94 -0.11 2.92 3.18
CA TYR A 94 -0.76 4.09 2.61
C TYR A 94 -0.87 4.04 1.08
N SER A 95 0.19 3.70 0.37
CA SER A 95 0.23 3.68 -1.09
C SER A 95 0.96 2.43 -1.59
N ILE A 96 0.70 2.06 -2.83
CA ILE A 96 1.30 0.91 -3.50
C ILE A 96 1.61 1.22 -4.96
N ALA A 97 2.72 0.67 -5.45
CA ALA A 97 3.03 0.55 -6.86
C ALA A 97 3.55 -0.86 -7.15
N VAL A 98 3.38 -1.32 -8.37
CA VAL A 98 3.94 -2.61 -8.84
C VAL A 98 4.92 -2.32 -9.96
N ASP A 99 6.14 -2.84 -9.83
CA ASP A 99 7.19 -2.62 -10.82
C ASP A 99 7.12 -3.59 -12.02
N SER A 100 8.03 -3.39 -12.99
CA SER A 100 8.09 -4.20 -14.20
C SER A 100 8.35 -5.69 -13.94
N ARG A 101 8.90 -6.02 -12.77
CA ARG A 101 9.21 -7.38 -12.29
C ARG A 101 8.08 -8.02 -11.48
N GLY A 102 6.95 -7.31 -11.30
CA GLY A 102 5.80 -7.77 -10.51
C GLY A 102 6.01 -7.69 -9.00
N ARG A 103 6.97 -6.87 -8.52
CA ARG A 103 7.17 -6.63 -7.09
C ARG A 103 6.21 -5.55 -6.61
N ALA A 104 5.54 -5.78 -5.50
CA ALA A 104 4.70 -4.78 -4.86
C ALA A 104 5.55 -3.93 -3.90
N ILE A 105 5.59 -2.62 -4.15
CA ILE A 105 6.27 -1.62 -3.33
C ILE A 105 5.20 -0.87 -2.55
N VAL A 106 5.22 -0.98 -1.23
CA VAL A 106 4.17 -0.45 -0.34
C VAL A 106 4.79 0.53 0.65
N THR A 107 4.34 1.77 0.66
CA THR A 107 4.69 2.73 1.70
C THR A 107 3.89 2.45 2.95
N ASP A 108 4.56 2.47 4.09
CA ASP A 108 3.93 2.24 5.38
C ASP A 108 4.44 3.27 6.41
N PRO A 109 3.77 4.43 6.52
CA PRO A 109 4.12 5.42 7.53
C PRO A 109 3.98 4.90 8.96
N GLY A 110 3.10 3.90 9.21
CA GLY A 110 2.96 3.25 10.50
C GLY A 110 4.17 2.38 10.86
N ALA A 111 4.81 1.75 9.89
CA ALA A 111 6.05 1.01 10.05
C ALA A 111 7.30 1.90 9.89
N GLY A 112 7.14 3.15 9.46
CA GLY A 112 8.22 4.09 9.21
C GLY A 112 9.11 3.72 8.02
N GLY A 113 8.56 3.11 6.97
CA GLY A 113 9.36 2.65 5.85
C GLY A 113 8.59 2.20 4.61
N VAL A 114 9.29 1.48 3.74
CA VAL A 114 8.75 0.96 2.50
C VAL A 114 9.00 -0.53 2.40
N HIS A 115 7.94 -1.30 2.19
CA HIS A 115 8.00 -2.73 1.99
C HIS A 115 8.14 -3.06 0.50
N ILE A 116 8.98 -4.02 0.15
CA ILE A 116 9.12 -4.59 -1.19
C ILE A 116 8.80 -6.09 -1.10
N PHE A 117 7.67 -6.49 -1.65
CA PHE A 117 7.21 -7.88 -1.71
C PHE A 117 7.51 -8.44 -3.11
N ASP A 118 8.51 -9.29 -3.23
CA ASP A 118 8.91 -9.95 -4.49
C ASP A 118 8.33 -11.37 -4.51
N PHE A 119 7.05 -11.47 -4.86
CA PHE A 119 6.36 -12.77 -4.96
C PHE A 119 6.97 -13.70 -6.00
N PRO A 120 7.37 -13.23 -7.21
CA PRO A 120 8.00 -14.08 -8.20
C PRO A 120 9.28 -14.77 -7.71
N ARG A 121 10.05 -14.11 -6.83
CA ARG A 121 11.32 -14.63 -6.32
C ARG A 121 11.29 -15.08 -4.87
N ASN A 122 10.13 -15.03 -4.22
CA ASN A 122 9.95 -15.32 -2.80
C ASN A 122 10.89 -14.51 -1.90
N LYS A 123 11.10 -13.22 -2.22
CA LYS A 123 11.97 -12.30 -1.50
C LYS A 123 11.17 -11.15 -0.90
N TYR A 124 11.59 -10.72 0.26
CA TYR A 124 11.06 -9.56 0.94
C TYR A 124 12.20 -8.65 1.36
N LYS A 125 12.00 -7.34 1.22
CA LYS A 125 12.90 -6.30 1.71
C LYS A 125 12.09 -5.19 2.35
N PHE A 126 12.61 -4.64 3.43
CA PHE A 126 12.09 -3.43 4.05
C PHE A 126 13.15 -2.31 3.94
N ILE A 127 12.76 -1.18 3.38
CA ILE A 127 13.55 0.04 3.35
C ILE A 127 13.18 0.80 4.62
N GLU A 128 14.04 0.71 5.60
CA GLU A 128 13.84 1.27 6.93
C GLU A 128 14.26 2.74 7.00
N ARG A 129 13.63 3.48 7.89
CA ARG A 129 14.07 4.80 8.30
C ARG A 129 15.52 4.71 8.79
N GLN A 130 16.42 5.43 8.14
CA GLN A 130 17.82 5.48 8.54
C GLN A 130 18.00 6.57 9.61
N GLU A 131 17.83 6.24 10.88
CA GLU A 131 17.94 7.19 12.00
C GLU A 131 19.28 7.93 12.07
N LYS A 132 20.36 7.28 11.59
CA LYS A 132 21.71 7.85 11.53
C LYS A 132 22.02 8.62 10.27
N SER A 133 21.06 8.70 9.31
CA SER A 133 21.23 9.49 8.09
C SER A 133 21.08 10.97 8.39
N LYS A 134 21.83 11.80 7.66
CA LYS A 134 21.62 13.26 7.67
C LYS A 134 20.25 13.64 7.08
N ASP A 135 19.58 12.70 6.43
CA ASP A 135 18.32 12.89 5.70
C ASP A 135 17.42 11.65 5.92
N PRO A 136 16.84 11.48 7.13
CA PRO A 136 16.02 10.33 7.45
C PRO A 136 14.63 10.46 6.82
N MET A 137 14.10 9.35 6.29
CA MET A 137 12.68 9.24 5.93
C MET A 137 11.83 9.24 7.20
N LEU A 138 10.82 10.10 7.31
CA LEU A 138 10.03 10.31 8.53
C LEU A 138 8.61 9.75 8.42
N ALA A 139 7.89 10.12 7.36
CA ALA A 139 6.51 9.72 7.12
C ALA A 139 6.27 9.48 5.62
N PRO A 140 6.71 8.31 5.09
CA PRO A 140 6.53 7.97 3.68
C PRO A 140 5.03 7.89 3.33
N GLN A 141 4.60 8.63 2.30
CA GLN A 141 3.20 8.66 1.89
C GLN A 141 2.98 7.87 0.60
N CYS A 142 3.20 8.48 -0.55
CA CYS A 142 2.94 7.84 -1.82
C CYS A 142 4.22 7.37 -2.49
N VAL A 143 4.08 6.37 -3.36
CA VAL A 143 5.16 5.79 -4.14
C VAL A 143 4.83 5.83 -5.63
N ALA A 144 5.81 6.21 -6.44
CA ALA A 144 5.77 6.07 -7.90
C ALA A 144 7.08 5.47 -8.40
N LEU A 145 7.04 4.94 -9.62
CA LEU A 145 8.19 4.30 -10.27
C LEU A 145 8.48 5.02 -11.59
N ASP A 146 9.76 5.08 -11.96
CA ASP A 146 10.15 5.45 -13.32
C ASP A 146 10.29 4.20 -14.22
N ALA A 147 10.62 4.42 -15.50
CA ALA A 147 10.79 3.35 -16.49
C ALA A 147 11.95 2.39 -16.18
N GLN A 148 12.85 2.74 -15.28
CA GLN A 148 13.96 1.92 -14.80
C GLN A 148 13.67 1.25 -13.46
N ASP A 149 12.41 1.29 -13.00
CA ASP A 149 11.96 0.82 -11.68
C ASP A 149 12.63 1.54 -10.50
N ASN A 150 13.18 2.74 -10.68
CA ASN A 150 13.60 3.54 -9.55
C ASN A 150 12.37 3.97 -8.75
N ILE A 151 12.51 3.94 -7.42
CA ILE A 151 11.40 4.13 -6.49
C ILE A 151 11.45 5.57 -5.97
N TYR A 152 10.38 6.32 -6.19
CA TYR A 152 10.20 7.68 -5.71
C TYR A 152 9.16 7.69 -4.61
N VAL A 153 9.52 8.17 -3.42
CA VAL A 153 8.66 8.18 -2.23
C VAL A 153 8.53 9.60 -1.71
N THR A 154 7.30 10.11 -1.65
CA THR A 154 7.03 11.37 -0.95
C THR A 154 7.07 11.14 0.54
N ASP A 155 7.67 12.09 1.27
CA ASP A 155 7.68 12.08 2.73
C ASP A 155 7.04 13.36 3.27
N SER A 156 5.89 13.21 3.90
CA SER A 156 5.04 14.33 4.29
C SER A 156 5.58 15.13 5.48
N GLU A 157 6.42 14.53 6.32
CA GLU A 157 7.05 15.21 7.46
C GLU A 157 8.43 15.77 7.09
N ALA A 158 9.22 15.02 6.32
CA ALA A 158 10.50 15.52 5.82
C ALA A 158 10.33 16.63 4.77
N GLY A 159 9.14 16.73 4.13
CA GLY A 159 8.87 17.70 3.07
C GLY A 159 9.70 17.47 1.80
N LYS A 160 10.03 16.22 1.49
CA LYS A 160 10.97 15.79 0.44
C LYS A 160 10.45 14.59 -0.35
N ILE A 161 11.14 14.28 -1.42
CA ILE A 161 10.96 13.02 -2.15
C ILE A 161 12.26 12.22 -2.04
N PHE A 162 12.17 11.00 -1.51
CA PHE A 162 13.27 10.06 -1.45
C PHE A 162 13.32 9.22 -2.70
N VAL A 163 14.50 9.09 -3.31
CA VAL A 163 14.71 8.29 -4.51
C VAL A 163 15.62 7.13 -4.18
N PHE A 164 15.15 5.93 -4.51
CA PHE A 164 15.89 4.68 -4.39
C PHE A 164 16.01 4.05 -5.78
N ASN A 165 17.07 3.26 -5.97
CA ASN A 165 17.14 2.44 -7.19
C ASN A 165 16.17 1.26 -7.14
N ALA A 166 16.07 0.50 -8.23
CA ALA A 166 15.19 -0.66 -8.34
C ALA A 166 15.42 -1.73 -7.26
N GLU A 167 16.60 -1.82 -6.67
CA GLU A 167 16.93 -2.73 -5.55
C GLU A 167 16.60 -2.13 -4.18
N GLY A 168 16.03 -0.92 -4.14
CA GLY A 168 15.69 -0.20 -2.92
C GLY A 168 16.93 0.30 -2.16
N LYS A 169 18.00 0.69 -2.87
CA LYS A 169 19.15 1.38 -2.31
C LYS A 169 18.96 2.88 -2.49
N TYR A 170 19.10 3.63 -1.42
CA TYR A 170 19.00 5.09 -1.43
C TYR A 170 19.97 5.71 -2.45
N GLN A 171 19.46 6.67 -3.22
CA GLN A 171 20.23 7.43 -4.21
C GLN A 171 20.37 8.90 -3.79
N ARG A 172 19.24 9.55 -3.56
CA ARG A 172 19.16 10.98 -3.21
C ARG A 172 17.80 11.35 -2.65
N ALA A 173 17.72 12.57 -2.10
CA ALA A 173 16.46 13.25 -1.84
C ALA A 173 16.29 14.46 -2.77
N LEU A 174 15.07 14.70 -3.25
CA LEU A 174 14.69 15.87 -4.04
C LEU A 174 13.88 16.81 -3.16
N GLY A 175 13.94 18.12 -3.46
CA GLY A 175 13.25 19.14 -2.67
C GLY A 175 13.94 19.46 -1.35
N SER A 176 15.25 19.27 -1.24
CA SER A 176 16.03 19.73 -0.08
C SER A 176 16.43 21.19 -0.25
N LEU A 177 16.22 22.01 0.78
CA LEU A 177 16.69 23.38 0.86
C LEU A 177 18.10 23.46 1.48
N ARG A 178 18.72 24.66 1.42
CA ARG A 178 19.95 24.91 2.18
C ARG A 178 19.67 24.74 3.68
N GLY A 179 20.49 23.97 4.37
CA GLY A 179 20.26 23.61 5.78
C GLY A 179 19.58 22.25 5.99
N GLY A 180 19.14 21.58 4.92
CA GLY A 180 18.57 20.23 4.99
C GLY A 180 17.06 20.19 5.20
N GLU A 181 16.38 21.32 5.30
CA GLU A 181 14.93 21.41 5.37
C GLU A 181 14.27 20.98 4.06
N GLY A 182 13.01 20.50 4.14
CA GLY A 182 12.20 20.13 2.98
C GLY A 182 11.58 21.34 2.27
N TYR A 183 11.61 21.34 0.95
CA TYR A 183 10.94 22.35 0.13
C TYR A 183 9.42 22.30 0.25
N PHE A 184 8.85 21.08 0.30
CA PHE A 184 7.41 20.89 0.33
C PHE A 184 6.86 21.07 1.74
N LYS A 185 5.63 21.59 1.83
CA LYS A 185 4.96 21.74 3.12
C LYS A 185 4.32 20.41 3.58
N ARG A 186 3.73 19.66 2.65
CA ARG A 186 3.20 18.32 2.87
C ARG A 186 3.06 17.59 1.53
N PRO A 187 4.12 17.03 0.97
CA PRO A 187 4.01 16.25 -0.25
C PRO A 187 3.27 14.95 0.04
N THR A 188 2.30 14.60 -0.81
CA THR A 188 1.52 13.36 -0.71
C THR A 188 1.56 12.60 -2.02
N GLY A 189 0.64 12.78 -2.94
CA GLY A 189 0.62 12.08 -4.20
C GLY A 189 1.83 12.38 -5.09
N ILE A 190 2.23 11.39 -5.87
CA ILE A 190 3.38 11.49 -6.77
C ILE A 190 3.15 10.68 -8.06
N ALA A 191 3.49 11.24 -9.21
CA ALA A 191 3.60 10.53 -10.46
C ALA A 191 4.87 10.91 -11.23
N VAL A 192 5.45 9.96 -11.92
CA VAL A 192 6.72 10.10 -12.65
C VAL A 192 6.46 9.92 -14.15
N ASP A 193 6.79 10.93 -14.93
CA ASP A 193 6.84 10.87 -16.38
C ASP A 193 8.28 10.66 -16.84
N SER A 194 8.63 9.41 -17.10
CA SER A 194 9.97 9.05 -17.54
C SER A 194 10.29 9.59 -18.92
N THR A 195 9.29 9.74 -19.79
CA THR A 195 9.46 10.24 -21.16
C THR A 195 9.77 11.74 -21.17
N ALA A 196 8.98 12.52 -20.42
CA ALA A 196 9.18 13.97 -20.30
C ALA A 196 10.22 14.33 -19.23
N GLN A 197 10.74 13.37 -18.47
CA GLN A 197 11.63 13.53 -17.32
C GLN A 197 11.06 14.53 -16.29
N ARG A 198 9.80 14.31 -15.90
CA ARG A 198 9.06 15.18 -14.96
C ARG A 198 8.49 14.37 -13.81
N ILE A 199 8.44 15.00 -12.66
CA ILE A 199 7.85 14.44 -11.44
C ILE A 199 6.75 15.40 -10.99
N TYR A 200 5.53 14.91 -10.87
CA TYR A 200 4.37 15.66 -10.42
C TYR A 200 4.09 15.30 -8.97
N ILE A 201 3.96 16.28 -8.10
CA ILE A 201 3.77 16.10 -6.66
C ILE A 201 2.62 16.97 -6.18
N THR A 202 1.64 16.39 -5.48
CA THR A 202 0.66 17.21 -4.73
C THR A 202 1.30 17.73 -3.45
N ASP A 203 1.40 19.04 -3.30
CA ASP A 203 1.73 19.68 -2.01
C ASP A 203 0.41 20.03 -1.31
N THR A 204 -0.11 19.08 -0.56
CA THR A 204 -1.45 19.11 0.03
C THR A 204 -1.72 20.39 0.83
N LEU A 205 -0.79 20.82 1.68
CA LEU A 205 -0.98 22.01 2.51
C LEU A 205 -0.77 23.33 1.76
N ARG A 206 -0.15 23.29 0.58
CA ARG A 206 -0.08 24.44 -0.33
C ARG A 206 -1.19 24.46 -1.36
N ASN A 207 -2.03 23.43 -1.40
CA ASN A 207 -3.16 23.29 -2.32
C ASN A 207 -2.76 23.45 -3.79
N LYS A 208 -1.66 22.82 -4.19
CA LYS A 208 -1.12 22.88 -5.56
C LYS A 208 -0.36 21.61 -5.93
N ILE A 209 -0.11 21.48 -7.21
CA ILE A 209 0.81 20.50 -7.76
C ILE A 209 2.12 21.21 -8.06
N VAL A 210 3.24 20.62 -7.66
CA VAL A 210 4.59 21.07 -7.99
C VAL A 210 5.16 20.08 -8.99
N VAL A 211 5.70 20.58 -10.09
CA VAL A 211 6.36 19.78 -11.11
C VAL A 211 7.86 20.00 -11.03
N LEU A 212 8.60 18.93 -10.84
CA LEU A 212 10.07 18.92 -10.85
C LEU A 212 10.61 18.29 -12.13
N ASP A 213 11.82 18.71 -12.53
CA ASP A 213 12.65 17.86 -13.38
C ASP A 213 13.34 16.75 -12.56
N PHE A 214 14.00 15.81 -13.24
CA PHE A 214 14.69 14.70 -12.56
C PHE A 214 15.91 15.15 -11.73
N ALA A 215 16.40 16.39 -11.93
CA ALA A 215 17.41 16.98 -11.07
C ALA A 215 16.83 17.60 -9.79
N GLY A 216 15.49 17.64 -9.66
CA GLY A 216 14.79 18.18 -8.51
C GLY A 216 14.53 19.70 -8.56
N ARG A 217 14.72 20.32 -9.72
CA ARG A 217 14.41 21.75 -9.93
C ARG A 217 12.93 21.91 -10.20
N VAL A 218 12.30 22.88 -9.54
CA VAL A 218 10.89 23.24 -9.81
C VAL A 218 10.81 23.89 -11.19
N ILE A 219 10.00 23.31 -12.08
CA ILE A 219 9.79 23.80 -13.45
C ILE A 219 8.38 24.37 -13.65
N GLN A 220 7.42 23.96 -12.83
CA GLN A 220 6.05 24.44 -12.92
C GLN A 220 5.32 24.27 -11.59
N THR A 221 4.32 25.10 -11.33
CA THR A 221 3.31 24.89 -10.30
C THR A 221 1.92 25.02 -10.91
N ILE A 222 1.00 24.13 -10.53
CA ILE A 222 -0.38 24.09 -11.05
C ILE A 222 -1.35 24.21 -9.89
N GLY A 223 -2.32 25.08 -10.03
CA GLY A 223 -3.40 25.27 -9.08
C GLY A 223 -3.07 26.18 -7.91
N GLN A 224 -4.11 26.48 -7.17
CA GLN A 224 -4.12 27.31 -5.96
C GLN A 224 -5.26 26.83 -5.04
N ARG A 225 -5.37 27.39 -3.85
CA ARG A 225 -6.46 27.08 -2.92
C ARG A 225 -7.80 27.60 -3.45
N GLY A 226 -8.81 26.73 -3.49
CA GLY A 226 -10.18 27.09 -3.85
C GLY A 226 -11.03 25.89 -4.24
N ALA A 227 -12.22 26.15 -4.79
CA ALA A 227 -13.19 25.16 -5.23
C ALA A 227 -13.51 25.25 -6.75
N GLY A 228 -13.00 26.24 -7.45
CA GLY A 228 -13.16 26.43 -8.88
C GLY A 228 -12.39 25.38 -9.71
N ASN A 229 -12.51 25.49 -11.03
CA ASN A 229 -11.75 24.67 -11.95
C ASN A 229 -10.26 25.02 -11.88
N GLY A 230 -9.40 24.02 -11.69
CA GLY A 230 -7.96 24.19 -11.51
C GLY A 230 -7.56 24.71 -10.12
N GLU A 231 -8.51 24.91 -9.22
CA GLU A 231 -8.27 25.16 -7.81
C GLU A 231 -8.42 23.88 -7.00
N PHE A 232 -7.71 23.78 -5.89
CA PHE A 232 -7.67 22.58 -5.07
C PHE A 232 -7.93 22.91 -3.60
N ASN A 233 -8.50 21.91 -2.90
CA ASN A 233 -8.64 21.93 -1.46
C ASN A 233 -8.12 20.59 -0.90
N TYR A 234 -6.90 20.61 -0.37
CA TYR A 234 -6.17 19.43 0.09
C TYR A 234 -6.05 18.33 -1.00
N PRO A 235 -5.41 18.59 -2.15
CA PRO A 235 -5.14 17.54 -3.15
C PRO A 235 -4.24 16.48 -2.52
N THR A 236 -4.58 15.17 -2.71
CA THR A 236 -3.91 14.08 -2.00
C THR A 236 -3.20 13.10 -2.91
N GLU A 237 -3.79 12.73 -4.02
CA GLU A 237 -3.25 11.74 -4.95
C GLU A 237 -3.34 12.26 -6.37
N LEU A 238 -2.51 11.72 -7.25
CA LEU A 238 -2.56 12.06 -8.66
C LEU A 238 -2.19 10.85 -9.52
N LEU A 239 -2.80 10.78 -10.70
CA LEU A 239 -2.55 9.75 -11.71
C LEU A 239 -2.17 10.45 -13.01
N LEU A 240 -1.05 10.04 -13.60
CA LEU A 240 -0.62 10.48 -14.92
C LEU A 240 -0.95 9.40 -15.95
N ARG A 241 -1.72 9.74 -16.96
CA ARG A 241 -2.04 8.83 -18.06
C ARG A 241 -2.02 9.56 -19.40
N GLY A 242 -1.08 9.16 -20.27
CA GLY A 242 -0.87 9.87 -21.54
C GLY A 242 -0.58 11.35 -21.31
N GLN A 243 -1.44 12.23 -21.81
CA GLN A 243 -1.34 13.68 -21.62
C GLN A 243 -2.19 14.21 -20.46
N ASP A 244 -2.97 13.33 -19.80
CA ASP A 244 -3.90 13.73 -18.77
C ASP A 244 -3.32 13.52 -17.37
N LEU A 245 -3.66 14.43 -16.48
CA LEU A 245 -3.35 14.40 -15.07
C LEU A 245 -4.65 14.38 -14.28
N ALA A 246 -4.98 13.27 -13.63
CA ALA A 246 -6.11 13.19 -12.72
C ALA A 246 -5.65 13.50 -11.30
N VAL A 247 -6.34 14.38 -10.60
CA VAL A 247 -5.99 14.87 -9.27
C VAL A 247 -7.14 14.66 -8.31
N VAL A 248 -6.90 13.93 -7.24
CA VAL A 248 -7.86 13.76 -6.15
C VAL A 248 -7.88 15.03 -5.30
N ASP A 249 -8.92 15.82 -5.46
CA ASP A 249 -9.18 17.08 -4.76
C ASP A 249 -10.05 16.80 -3.52
N ALA A 250 -9.40 16.25 -2.48
CA ALA A 250 -10.08 15.47 -1.44
C ALA A 250 -11.11 16.23 -0.63
N MET A 251 -10.87 17.52 -0.31
CA MET A 251 -11.79 18.34 0.47
C MET A 251 -12.78 19.13 -0.40
N ASN A 252 -12.68 19.01 -1.72
CA ASN A 252 -13.72 19.39 -2.67
C ASN A 252 -14.51 18.17 -3.16
N PHE A 253 -14.26 16.98 -2.60
CA PHE A 253 -15.02 15.74 -2.84
C PHE A 253 -15.08 15.33 -4.30
N ARG A 254 -13.99 15.55 -5.06
CA ARG A 254 -13.95 15.32 -6.50
C ARG A 254 -12.57 14.83 -6.97
N VAL A 255 -12.54 14.36 -8.21
CA VAL A 255 -11.31 14.22 -8.99
C VAL A 255 -11.40 15.19 -10.17
N GLN A 256 -10.38 16.01 -10.37
CA GLN A 256 -10.25 16.88 -11.54
C GLN A 256 -9.29 16.26 -12.55
N PHE A 257 -9.68 16.31 -13.83
CA PHE A 257 -8.84 15.88 -14.96
C PHE A 257 -8.30 17.13 -15.67
N LEU A 258 -6.99 17.24 -15.69
CA LEU A 258 -6.29 18.38 -16.27
C LEU A 258 -5.35 17.89 -17.37
N ASP A 259 -5.05 18.76 -18.32
CA ASP A 259 -3.86 18.55 -19.15
C ASP A 259 -2.58 18.92 -18.36
N ARG A 260 -1.42 18.67 -18.96
CA ARG A 260 -0.12 18.93 -18.31
C ARG A 260 0.20 20.40 -18.08
N SER A 261 -0.54 21.32 -18.71
CA SER A 261 -0.45 22.75 -18.46
C SER A 261 -1.28 23.21 -17.25
N GLY A 262 -2.21 22.36 -16.80
CA GLY A 262 -3.11 22.61 -15.68
C GLY A 262 -4.50 23.08 -16.10
N VAL A 263 -4.85 23.01 -17.38
CA VAL A 263 -6.19 23.32 -17.88
C VAL A 263 -7.12 22.15 -17.58
N VAL A 264 -8.20 22.42 -16.86
CA VAL A 264 -9.20 21.41 -16.50
C VAL A 264 -10.03 21.02 -17.72
N ARG A 265 -10.18 19.73 -17.95
CA ARG A 265 -10.97 19.15 -19.03
C ARG A 265 -12.27 18.55 -18.54
N ASN A 266 -12.26 17.92 -17.36
CA ASN A 266 -13.40 17.27 -16.75
C ASN A 266 -13.24 17.18 -15.23
N SER A 267 -14.34 16.85 -14.54
CA SER A 267 -14.35 16.58 -13.09
C SER A 267 -15.39 15.51 -12.78
N ILE A 268 -15.09 14.59 -11.88
CA ILE A 268 -16.01 13.56 -11.40
C ILE A 268 -16.15 13.66 -9.89
N GLY A 269 -17.33 13.28 -9.39
CA GLY A 269 -17.66 13.33 -7.97
C GLY A 269 -18.11 14.71 -7.51
N ARG A 270 -18.82 14.70 -6.41
CA ARG A 270 -19.27 15.87 -5.65
C ARG A 270 -19.55 15.42 -4.23
N ASN A 271 -19.69 16.35 -3.31
CA ASN A 271 -20.10 16.05 -1.95
C ASN A 271 -21.56 15.54 -1.94
N GLY A 272 -21.78 14.36 -1.33
CA GLY A 272 -23.11 13.78 -1.19
C GLY A 272 -23.04 12.33 -0.72
N ASP A 273 -24.23 11.70 -0.68
CA ASP A 273 -24.46 10.33 -0.26
C ASP A 273 -25.09 9.43 -1.35
N SER A 274 -25.28 9.98 -2.53
CA SER A 274 -25.83 9.27 -3.69
C SER A 274 -24.71 8.50 -4.44
N SER A 275 -25.13 7.59 -5.30
CA SER A 275 -24.19 6.84 -6.17
C SER A 275 -23.41 7.81 -7.08
N GLY A 276 -22.08 7.69 -7.07
CA GLY A 276 -21.17 8.59 -7.77
C GLY A 276 -20.75 9.84 -6.98
N ASP A 277 -21.41 10.13 -5.84
CA ASP A 277 -20.94 11.14 -4.91
C ASP A 277 -19.70 10.63 -4.17
N MET A 278 -18.89 11.53 -3.61
CA MET A 278 -17.68 11.20 -2.89
C MET A 278 -17.70 11.87 -1.52
N PHE A 279 -17.24 11.15 -0.50
CA PHE A 279 -17.11 11.71 0.84
C PHE A 279 -15.66 11.93 1.25
N ARG A 280 -14.80 10.97 0.94
CA ARG A 280 -13.36 11.08 1.20
C ARG A 280 -12.53 10.36 0.14
N PRO A 281 -12.48 10.90 -1.09
CA PRO A 281 -11.67 10.29 -2.14
C PRO A 281 -10.20 10.32 -1.75
N LYS A 282 -9.48 9.23 -2.07
CA LYS A 282 -8.08 8.98 -1.67
C LYS A 282 -7.21 8.57 -2.84
N GLY A 283 -7.23 7.28 -3.18
CA GLY A 283 -6.45 6.72 -4.27
C GLY A 283 -7.19 6.75 -5.59
N ILE A 284 -6.45 6.86 -6.69
CA ILE A 284 -6.99 6.78 -8.06
C ILE A 284 -6.08 5.91 -8.92
N ALA A 285 -6.70 5.07 -9.76
CA ALA A 285 -6.01 4.30 -10.80
C ALA A 285 -6.92 4.15 -12.03
N MET A 286 -6.37 3.61 -13.12
CA MET A 286 -7.12 3.40 -14.36
C MET A 286 -6.78 2.04 -14.95
N ASP A 287 -7.79 1.29 -15.41
CA ASP A 287 -7.63 0.00 -16.09
C ASP A 287 -7.28 0.16 -17.58
N SER A 288 -7.08 -0.97 -18.27
CA SER A 288 -6.72 -0.99 -19.68
C SER A 288 -7.84 -0.47 -20.62
N GLU A 289 -9.10 -0.54 -20.20
CA GLU A 289 -10.25 -0.01 -20.95
C GLU A 289 -10.47 1.50 -20.71
N GLY A 290 -9.74 2.08 -19.73
CA GLY A 290 -9.77 3.50 -19.42
C GLY A 290 -10.82 3.89 -18.38
N HIS A 291 -11.29 2.93 -17.58
CA HIS A 291 -12.15 3.21 -16.45
C HIS A 291 -11.32 3.73 -15.27
N TYR A 292 -11.82 4.77 -14.60
CA TYR A 292 -11.20 5.34 -13.42
C TYR A 292 -11.75 4.70 -12.17
N TYR A 293 -10.85 4.16 -11.36
CA TYR A 293 -11.15 3.60 -10.06
C TYR A 293 -10.76 4.61 -8.99
N VAL A 294 -11.69 4.95 -8.11
CA VAL A 294 -11.48 5.93 -7.03
C VAL A 294 -11.84 5.30 -5.70
N VAL A 295 -10.88 5.27 -4.78
CA VAL A 295 -11.13 4.85 -3.41
C VAL A 295 -11.88 5.93 -2.65
N ASP A 296 -13.04 5.60 -2.08
CA ASP A 296 -13.65 6.40 -1.02
C ASP A 296 -13.31 5.82 0.35
N GLY A 297 -12.37 6.46 1.03
CA GLY A 297 -11.83 5.95 2.30
C GLY A 297 -12.84 5.91 3.43
N LEU A 298 -13.84 6.77 3.45
CA LEU A 298 -14.80 6.80 4.54
C LEU A 298 -15.97 5.85 4.31
N TRP A 299 -16.41 5.68 3.07
CA TRP A 299 -17.42 4.70 2.72
C TRP A 299 -16.86 3.27 2.68
N GLY A 300 -15.56 3.13 2.53
CA GLY A 300 -14.90 1.83 2.44
C GLY A 300 -15.23 1.11 1.15
N VAL A 301 -15.28 1.85 0.03
CA VAL A 301 -15.60 1.33 -1.30
C VAL A 301 -14.58 1.81 -2.32
N VAL A 302 -14.54 1.13 -3.47
CA VAL A 302 -13.90 1.62 -4.68
C VAL A 302 -15.00 1.86 -5.71
N GLN A 303 -15.14 3.10 -6.16
CA GLN A 303 -16.07 3.50 -7.21
C GLN A 303 -15.37 3.48 -8.57
N VAL A 304 -16.06 3.01 -9.61
CA VAL A 304 -15.51 2.88 -10.95
C VAL A 304 -16.34 3.70 -11.93
N PHE A 305 -15.65 4.59 -12.63
CA PHE A 305 -16.24 5.54 -13.57
C PHE A 305 -15.72 5.31 -14.99
N ASP A 306 -16.54 5.61 -15.99
CA ASP A 306 -16.07 5.68 -17.37
C ASP A 306 -15.30 6.99 -17.63
N ARG A 307 -14.83 7.16 -18.87
CA ARG A 307 -14.07 8.35 -19.29
C ARG A 307 -14.89 9.64 -19.26
N GLU A 308 -16.22 9.51 -19.42
CA GLU A 308 -17.18 10.60 -19.37
C GLU A 308 -17.55 11.00 -17.93
N GLY A 309 -17.12 10.19 -16.94
CA GLY A 309 -17.35 10.44 -15.52
C GLY A 309 -18.66 9.85 -14.99
N ARG A 310 -19.31 8.94 -15.74
CA ARG A 310 -20.49 8.23 -15.26
C ARG A 310 -20.07 7.06 -14.40
N LEU A 311 -20.73 6.89 -13.25
CA LEU A 311 -20.50 5.74 -12.39
C LEU A 311 -20.95 4.46 -13.09
N LEU A 312 -20.04 3.50 -13.25
CA LEU A 312 -20.34 2.18 -13.80
C LEU A 312 -20.78 1.21 -12.71
N TYR A 313 -19.98 1.12 -11.67
CA TYR A 313 -20.22 0.26 -10.50
C TYR A 313 -19.33 0.66 -9.33
N TYR A 314 -19.53 0.03 -8.21
CA TYR A 314 -18.62 0.07 -7.07
C TYR A 314 -18.47 -1.31 -6.45
N PHE A 315 -17.40 -1.53 -5.71
CA PHE A 315 -17.17 -2.77 -4.97
C PHE A 315 -16.57 -2.48 -3.60
N GLY A 316 -16.71 -3.48 -2.70
CA GLY A 316 -16.35 -3.35 -1.31
C GLY A 316 -17.48 -2.72 -0.48
N LYS A 317 -17.29 -2.80 0.81
CA LYS A 317 -18.08 -2.13 1.87
C LYS A 317 -17.21 -2.05 3.10
N ARG A 318 -17.65 -1.28 4.08
CA ARG A 318 -16.93 -1.20 5.35
C ARG A 318 -16.92 -2.55 6.07
N GLY A 319 -15.72 -3.07 6.41
CA GLY A 319 -15.57 -4.35 7.09
C GLY A 319 -14.16 -4.90 7.08
N THR A 320 -14.02 -6.14 7.59
CA THR A 320 -12.74 -6.86 7.74
C THR A 320 -12.66 -8.13 6.90
N ALA A 321 -13.78 -8.59 6.32
CA ALA A 321 -13.81 -9.77 5.46
C ALA A 321 -13.01 -9.55 4.15
N ALA A 322 -12.73 -10.61 3.42
CA ALA A 322 -12.20 -10.50 2.07
C ALA A 322 -13.19 -9.71 1.20
N GLY A 323 -12.69 -8.74 0.44
CA GLY A 323 -13.50 -7.82 -0.37
C GLY A 323 -14.09 -6.64 0.39
N ASP A 324 -14.09 -6.64 1.74
CA ASP A 324 -14.47 -5.48 2.55
C ASP A 324 -13.24 -4.62 2.88
N PHE A 325 -13.44 -3.32 3.11
CA PHE A 325 -12.35 -2.38 3.39
C PHE A 325 -12.57 -1.59 4.68
N GLN A 326 -11.48 -1.25 5.35
CA GLN A 326 -11.50 -0.35 6.49
C GLN A 326 -10.52 0.82 6.27
N LEU A 327 -11.07 2.00 6.03
CA LEU A 327 -10.33 3.20 5.66
C LEU A 327 -9.28 2.92 4.57
N PRO A 328 -9.70 2.41 3.41
CA PRO A 328 -8.77 2.19 2.30
C PRO A 328 -8.16 3.50 1.84
N THR A 329 -6.93 3.44 1.30
CA THR A 329 -6.16 4.64 0.93
C THR A 329 -5.65 4.56 -0.51
N GLY A 330 -4.54 3.89 -0.75
CA GLY A 330 -3.90 3.79 -2.05
C GLY A 330 -4.57 2.80 -2.99
N LEU A 331 -4.41 3.04 -4.27
CA LEU A 331 -4.92 2.21 -5.34
C LEU A 331 -3.89 2.14 -6.47
N PHE A 332 -3.70 0.96 -7.03
CA PHE A 332 -2.85 0.75 -8.20
C PHE A 332 -3.46 -0.32 -9.09
N ILE A 333 -3.37 -0.14 -10.41
CA ILE A 333 -3.75 -1.14 -11.39
C ILE A 333 -2.54 -1.42 -12.27
N ASP A 334 -2.16 -2.69 -12.37
CA ASP A 334 -1.05 -3.09 -13.21
C ASP A 334 -1.48 -3.35 -14.67
N ARG A 335 -0.51 -3.66 -15.52
CA ARG A 335 -0.74 -3.92 -16.95
C ARG A 335 -1.60 -5.16 -17.26
N ASP A 336 -1.79 -6.05 -16.27
CA ASP A 336 -2.62 -7.25 -16.37
C ASP A 336 -4.01 -7.03 -15.76
N ASP A 337 -4.39 -5.76 -15.52
CA ASP A 337 -5.63 -5.31 -14.87
C ASP A 337 -5.84 -5.91 -13.47
N ARG A 338 -4.74 -6.18 -12.74
CA ARG A 338 -4.84 -6.48 -11.32
C ARG A 338 -4.97 -5.18 -10.53
N VAL A 339 -6.03 -5.10 -9.75
CA VAL A 339 -6.41 -3.96 -8.94
C VAL A 339 -5.93 -4.19 -7.51
N PHE A 340 -4.95 -3.42 -7.08
CA PHE A 340 -4.37 -3.47 -5.74
C PHE A 340 -4.97 -2.37 -4.89
N VAL A 341 -5.69 -2.74 -3.83
CA VAL A 341 -6.31 -1.79 -2.90
C VAL A 341 -5.58 -1.84 -1.56
N VAL A 342 -5.08 -0.70 -1.11
CA VAL A 342 -4.47 -0.56 0.21
C VAL A 342 -5.57 -0.46 1.26
N ASP A 343 -5.83 -1.55 1.96
CA ASP A 343 -6.82 -1.65 3.05
C ASP A 343 -6.14 -1.32 4.38
N SER A 344 -5.91 0.00 4.60
CA SER A 344 -4.95 0.54 5.55
C SER A 344 -5.20 0.11 6.99
N PHE A 345 -6.44 0.20 7.48
CA PHE A 345 -6.76 -0.14 8.87
C PHE A 345 -6.88 -1.65 9.09
N ASN A 346 -7.13 -2.43 8.03
CA ASN A 346 -7.02 -3.89 8.08
C ASN A 346 -5.57 -4.38 7.90
N ARG A 347 -4.61 -3.47 7.72
CA ARG A 347 -3.17 -3.75 7.60
C ARG A 347 -2.84 -4.76 6.50
N ARG A 348 -3.49 -4.62 5.34
CA ARG A 348 -3.33 -5.54 4.21
C ARG A 348 -3.44 -4.82 2.88
N ILE A 349 -2.98 -5.49 1.85
CA ILE A 349 -3.28 -5.17 0.46
C ILE A 349 -4.25 -6.24 -0.04
N GLN A 350 -5.34 -5.83 -0.67
CA GLN A 350 -6.26 -6.75 -1.36
C GLN A 350 -6.06 -6.62 -2.86
N VAL A 351 -6.04 -7.77 -3.53
CA VAL A 351 -5.82 -7.85 -4.98
C VAL A 351 -7.06 -8.43 -5.63
N PHE A 352 -7.58 -7.68 -6.58
CA PHE A 352 -8.66 -8.08 -7.47
C PHE A 352 -8.13 -8.13 -8.89
N ARG A 353 -8.84 -8.78 -9.79
CA ARG A 353 -8.54 -8.78 -11.21
C ARG A 353 -9.77 -8.40 -12.01
N TYR A 354 -9.59 -7.39 -12.84
CA TYR A 354 -10.59 -7.01 -13.82
C TYR A 354 -10.39 -7.82 -15.10
N PHE A 355 -11.48 -8.38 -15.59
CA PHE A 355 -11.53 -9.08 -16.86
C PHE A 355 -12.43 -8.27 -17.79
N GLY A 356 -11.80 -7.48 -18.66
CA GLY A 356 -12.45 -6.67 -19.68
C GLY A 356 -13.04 -7.48 -20.83
N LEU A 357 -13.53 -6.78 -21.81
CA LEU A 357 -13.97 -7.43 -23.06
C LEU A 357 -12.76 -8.09 -23.72
N ARG A 358 -12.84 -9.40 -23.95
CA ARG A 358 -11.87 -10.04 -24.84
C ARG A 358 -12.03 -9.38 -26.20
N THR A 359 -11.06 -8.58 -26.60
CA THR A 359 -10.92 -8.22 -28.01
C THR A 359 -10.76 -9.53 -28.76
N SER A 360 -11.82 -9.97 -29.41
CA SER A 360 -11.80 -11.03 -30.41
C SER A 360 -11.04 -10.48 -31.62
N GLY A 361 -9.69 -10.57 -31.55
CA GLY A 361 -8.82 -10.01 -32.57
C GLY A 361 -7.49 -10.71 -32.60
N GLY A 362 -7.34 -11.70 -33.47
CA GLY A 362 -6.08 -12.05 -34.06
C GLY A 362 -5.51 -13.42 -33.79
N THR A 363 -6.17 -14.47 -34.21
CA THR A 363 -5.47 -15.55 -34.90
C THR A 363 -5.25 -15.10 -36.34
N GLN A 364 -4.05 -14.71 -36.69
CA GLN A 364 -3.42 -14.94 -38.00
C GLN A 364 -1.94 -15.23 -37.79
#